data_cef64842567d68e07c1c628856af9cdc
#
_entry.id   cef64842567d68e07c1c628856af9cdc
#
_cell.length_a   1.000
_cell.length_b   1.000
_cell.length_c   1.000
_cell.angle_alpha   90.00
_cell.angle_beta   90.00
_cell.angle_gamma   90.00
#
_symmetry.space_group_name_H-M   'P 1'
#
loop_
_entity.id
_entity.type
_entity.pdbx_description
1 polymer ?
#
loop_
_entity_poly.entity_id
_entity_poly.type
_entity_poly.pdbx_seq_one_letter_code
_entity_poly.pdbx_strand_id
1 'polypeptide(L)'
;MIDSDGSQCGFCTPGIIMSMYNMYENKIKPTEENIDKFLSGNLCRCTGYLPIKNAIKNMYSYKSNKFSKSKVIRLLKSIKKTDIVIKKNDSKFFIHYNLNSLIKDYQKISNGHLLVGGTDLALEVTKKRKDLKNIFYLGSVSYT
;
A
#
# COMPACT_ATOMS: atom_id res chain seq x y z
N MET A 1 -11.65 -0.99 -16.96
CA MET A 1 -10.28 -0.83 -17.52
C MET A 1 -10.00 -1.89 -18.59
N ILE A 2 -10.14 -3.17 -18.27
CA ILE A 2 -9.91 -4.27 -19.24
C ILE A 2 -10.88 -4.13 -20.42
N ASP A 3 -12.18 -4.14 -20.18
CA ASP A 3 -13.22 -4.10 -21.22
C ASP A 3 -13.25 -2.80 -22.07
N SER A 4 -12.43 -1.83 -21.72
CA SER A 4 -12.33 -0.54 -22.42
C SER A 4 -10.91 -0.30 -22.96
N ASP A 5 -10.02 -1.29 -22.94
CA ASP A 5 -8.63 -1.18 -23.37
C ASP A 5 -7.89 0.01 -22.72
N GLY A 6 -8.25 0.32 -21.48
CA GLY A 6 -7.73 1.47 -20.74
C GLY A 6 -6.32 1.30 -20.20
N SER A 7 -5.68 0.15 -20.43
CA SER A 7 -4.31 -0.14 -19.98
C SER A 7 -3.50 -0.73 -21.13
N GLN A 8 -2.30 -0.18 -21.39
CA GLN A 8 -1.34 -0.70 -22.35
C GLN A 8 -0.04 -1.12 -21.66
N CYS A 9 0.88 -0.18 -21.38
CA CYS A 9 2.12 -0.55 -20.67
C CYS A 9 1.92 -0.87 -19.19
N GLY A 10 0.79 -0.48 -18.58
CA GLY A 10 0.42 -0.77 -17.21
C GLY A 10 1.01 0.16 -16.15
N PHE A 11 1.95 1.04 -16.48
CA PHE A 11 2.65 1.85 -15.49
C PHE A 11 1.72 2.83 -14.74
N CYS A 12 0.82 3.51 -15.44
CA CYS A 12 -0.14 4.44 -14.84
C CYS A 12 -1.37 3.73 -14.24
N THR A 13 -1.61 2.47 -14.59
CA THR A 13 -2.85 1.75 -14.29
C THR A 13 -3.18 1.69 -12.80
N PRO A 14 -2.25 1.40 -11.87
CA PRO A 14 -2.56 1.37 -10.44
C PRO A 14 -3.06 2.71 -9.90
N GLY A 15 -2.42 3.81 -10.27
CA GLY A 15 -2.82 5.16 -9.86
C GLY A 15 -4.20 5.53 -10.41
N ILE A 16 -4.45 5.25 -11.69
CA ILE A 16 -5.73 5.51 -12.34
C ILE A 16 -6.86 4.70 -11.68
N ILE A 17 -6.64 3.41 -11.39
CA ILE A 17 -7.62 2.56 -10.72
C ILE A 17 -7.95 3.10 -9.32
N MET A 18 -6.96 3.58 -8.57
CA MET A 18 -7.21 4.20 -7.26
C MET A 18 -8.01 5.49 -7.37
N SER A 19 -7.77 6.32 -8.38
CA SER A 19 -8.60 7.50 -8.66
C SER A 19 -10.03 7.13 -9.06
N MET A 20 -10.20 6.10 -9.91
CA MET A 20 -11.52 5.56 -10.27
C MET A 20 -12.25 5.02 -9.03
N TYR A 21 -11.56 4.27 -8.18
CA TYR A 21 -12.13 3.73 -6.95
C TYR A 21 -12.58 4.83 -6.00
N ASN A 22 -11.77 5.88 -5.82
CA ASN A 22 -12.14 7.03 -5.02
C ASN A 22 -13.39 7.74 -5.57
N MET A 23 -13.45 7.93 -6.89
CA MET A 23 -14.61 8.51 -7.57
C MET A 23 -15.87 7.65 -7.36
N TYR A 24 -15.73 6.32 -7.47
CA TYR A 24 -16.82 5.35 -7.30
C TYR A 24 -17.35 5.33 -5.86
N GLU A 25 -16.48 5.23 -4.86
CA GLU A 25 -16.85 5.19 -3.43
C GLU A 25 -17.56 6.48 -2.98
N ASN A 26 -17.14 7.63 -3.51
CA ASN A 26 -17.77 8.92 -3.22
C ASN A 26 -18.99 9.21 -4.10
N LYS A 27 -19.41 8.26 -4.95
CA LYS A 27 -20.58 8.39 -5.84
C LYS A 27 -20.54 9.64 -6.73
N ILE A 28 -19.35 10.01 -7.17
CA ILE A 28 -19.15 11.18 -8.04
C ILE A 28 -19.68 10.87 -9.44
N LYS A 29 -20.53 11.73 -9.99
CA LYS A 29 -21.03 11.56 -11.36
C LYS A 29 -19.89 11.60 -12.38
N PRO A 30 -19.85 10.67 -13.37
CA PRO A 30 -18.76 10.60 -14.36
C PRO A 30 -18.96 11.62 -15.50
N THR A 31 -19.09 12.92 -15.17
CA THR A 31 -19.05 14.02 -16.13
C THR A 31 -17.62 14.22 -16.61
N GLU A 32 -17.42 14.80 -17.80
CA GLU A 32 -16.07 15.08 -18.32
C GLU A 32 -15.24 15.89 -17.32
N GLU A 33 -15.82 16.95 -16.74
CA GLU A 33 -15.16 17.78 -15.75
C GLU A 33 -14.67 16.98 -14.52
N ASN A 34 -15.54 16.13 -13.96
CA ASN A 34 -15.18 15.31 -12.81
C ASN A 34 -14.12 14.28 -13.17
N ILE A 35 -14.23 13.64 -14.34
CA ILE A 35 -13.24 12.68 -14.82
C ILE A 35 -11.88 13.35 -14.94
N ASP A 36 -11.80 14.51 -15.58
CA ASP A 36 -10.55 15.23 -15.77
C ASP A 36 -9.94 15.68 -14.43
N LYS A 37 -10.79 16.14 -13.50
CA LYS A 37 -10.38 16.49 -12.13
C LYS A 37 -9.77 15.30 -11.39
N PHE A 38 -10.41 14.15 -11.43
CA PHE A 38 -9.91 12.94 -10.71
C PHE A 38 -8.70 12.31 -11.38
N LEU A 39 -8.53 12.49 -12.70
CA LEU A 39 -7.36 12.01 -13.44
C LEU A 39 -6.18 12.98 -13.40
N SER A 40 -6.36 14.23 -12.99
CA SER A 40 -5.33 15.29 -13.09
C SER A 40 -3.98 14.94 -12.47
N GLY A 41 -3.96 14.08 -11.43
CA GLY A 41 -2.73 13.59 -10.80
C GLY A 41 -2.11 12.34 -11.46
N ASN A 42 -2.73 11.78 -12.49
CA ASN A 42 -2.30 10.53 -13.12
C ASN A 42 -2.03 10.74 -14.63
N LEU A 43 -0.76 10.66 -15.00
CA LEU A 43 -0.35 10.83 -16.40
C LEU A 43 -0.27 9.48 -17.10
N CYS A 44 -0.93 9.38 -18.28
CA CYS A 44 -0.82 8.24 -19.19
C CYS A 44 -0.26 8.70 -20.54
N ARG A 45 0.80 8.05 -21.00
CA ARG A 45 1.42 8.36 -22.30
C ARG A 45 0.90 7.47 -23.44
N CYS A 46 0.31 6.33 -23.12
CA CYS A 46 0.03 5.29 -24.12
C CYS A 46 -1.36 5.41 -24.77
N THR A 47 -2.40 5.67 -23.95
CA THR A 47 -3.81 5.44 -24.35
C THR A 47 -4.50 6.66 -24.99
N GLY A 48 -3.94 7.86 -24.85
CA GLY A 48 -4.64 9.10 -25.23
C GLY A 48 -5.88 9.40 -24.37
N TYR A 49 -6.02 8.75 -23.21
CA TYR A 49 -7.07 8.93 -22.19
C TYR A 49 -8.49 8.47 -22.58
N LEU A 50 -8.88 8.44 -23.84
CA LEU A 50 -10.24 8.10 -24.25
C LEU A 50 -10.70 6.72 -23.73
N PRO A 51 -9.90 5.64 -23.85
CA PRO A 51 -10.25 4.34 -23.26
C PRO A 51 -10.41 4.38 -21.74
N ILE A 52 -9.57 5.16 -21.05
CA ILE A 52 -9.63 5.35 -19.61
C ILE A 52 -10.93 6.08 -19.20
N LYS A 53 -11.28 7.16 -19.90
CA LYS A 53 -12.53 7.91 -19.69
C LYS A 53 -13.75 7.02 -19.92
N ASN A 54 -13.73 6.18 -20.95
CA ASN A 54 -14.78 5.19 -21.19
C ASN A 54 -14.89 4.16 -20.06
N ALA A 55 -13.75 3.68 -19.55
CA ALA A 55 -13.75 2.78 -18.39
C ALA A 55 -14.37 3.42 -17.15
N ILE A 56 -14.11 4.71 -16.90
CA ILE A 56 -14.71 5.46 -15.79
C ILE A 56 -16.22 5.58 -15.96
N LYS A 57 -16.70 5.92 -17.16
CA LYS A 57 -18.15 6.01 -17.45
C LYS A 57 -18.82 4.66 -17.25
N ASN A 58 -18.17 3.58 -17.69
CA ASN A 58 -18.73 2.22 -17.62
C ASN A 58 -18.66 1.61 -16.19
N MET A 59 -17.78 2.07 -15.31
CA MET A 59 -17.59 1.43 -13.99
C MET A 59 -18.86 1.40 -13.14
N TYR A 60 -19.78 2.35 -13.32
CA TYR A 60 -21.03 2.41 -12.56
C TYR A 60 -22.09 1.41 -13.05
N SER A 61 -21.91 0.79 -14.21
CA SER A 61 -22.83 -0.26 -14.70
C SER A 61 -22.57 -1.62 -14.06
N TYR A 62 -21.40 -1.81 -13.44
CA TYR A 62 -21.06 -3.06 -12.78
C TYR A 62 -21.69 -3.16 -11.39
N LYS A 63 -22.13 -4.37 -11.04
CA LYS A 63 -22.63 -4.64 -9.69
C LYS A 63 -21.50 -4.46 -8.67
N SER A 64 -21.72 -3.59 -7.70
CA SER A 64 -20.79 -3.41 -6.60
C SER A 64 -20.89 -4.57 -5.61
N ASN A 65 -19.79 -5.20 -5.29
CA ASN A 65 -19.68 -6.01 -4.10
C ASN A 65 -19.62 -5.06 -2.90
N LYS A 66 -20.67 -5.04 -2.09
CA LYS A 66 -20.74 -4.15 -0.92
C LYS A 66 -19.57 -4.44 0.02
N PHE A 67 -18.60 -3.53 0.05
CA PHE A 67 -17.53 -3.56 1.00
C PHE A 67 -18.04 -3.17 2.38
N SER A 68 -17.96 -4.09 3.34
CA SER A 68 -18.35 -3.80 4.72
C SER A 68 -17.17 -3.24 5.51
N LYS A 69 -17.04 -1.91 5.54
CA LYS A 69 -16.03 -1.19 6.31
C LYS A 69 -16.02 -1.60 7.78
N SER A 70 -17.20 -1.74 8.39
CA SER A 70 -17.35 -2.15 9.79
C SER A 70 -16.81 -3.59 10.05
N LYS A 71 -17.06 -4.51 9.11
CA LYS A 71 -16.51 -5.89 9.19
C LYS A 71 -14.99 -5.88 9.16
N VAL A 72 -14.41 -5.13 8.23
CA VAL A 72 -12.94 -5.04 8.11
C VAL A 72 -12.32 -4.39 9.35
N ILE A 73 -12.88 -3.27 9.84
CA ILE A 73 -12.42 -2.63 11.08
C ILE A 73 -12.48 -3.60 12.26
N ARG A 74 -13.56 -4.38 12.39
CA ARG A 74 -13.69 -5.38 13.44
C ARG A 74 -12.60 -6.46 13.34
N LEU A 75 -12.33 -6.97 12.13
CA LEU A 75 -11.27 -7.95 11.89
C LEU A 75 -9.90 -7.38 12.21
N LEU A 76 -9.59 -6.15 11.77
CA LEU A 76 -8.32 -5.49 12.09
C LEU A 76 -8.14 -5.27 13.60
N LYS A 77 -9.20 -4.87 14.30
CA LYS A 77 -9.18 -4.71 15.77
C LYS A 77 -9.03 -6.03 16.52
N SER A 78 -9.42 -7.17 15.93
CA SER A 78 -9.25 -8.50 16.55
C SER A 78 -7.83 -9.06 16.45
N ILE A 79 -6.96 -8.45 15.66
CA ILE A 79 -5.56 -8.87 15.54
C ILE A 79 -4.87 -8.63 16.89
N LYS A 80 -4.34 -9.68 17.48
CA LYS A 80 -3.59 -9.59 18.75
C LYS A 80 -2.29 -8.83 18.51
N LYS A 81 -2.07 -7.81 19.34
CA LYS A 81 -0.84 -7.02 19.35
C LYS A 81 0.17 -7.68 20.28
N THR A 82 0.86 -8.69 19.80
CA THR A 82 1.91 -9.41 20.53
C THR A 82 3.23 -9.28 19.79
N ASP A 83 4.31 -9.18 20.53
CA ASP A 83 5.65 -9.14 19.94
C ASP A 83 5.90 -10.45 19.17
N ILE A 84 6.48 -10.32 17.96
CA ILE A 84 6.73 -11.43 17.05
C ILE A 84 8.19 -11.39 16.62
N VAL A 85 8.84 -12.55 16.62
CA VAL A 85 10.19 -12.70 16.04
C VAL A 85 10.12 -13.76 14.96
N ILE A 86 10.36 -13.36 13.73
CA ILE A 86 10.48 -14.25 12.57
C ILE A 86 11.95 -14.56 12.36
N LYS A 87 12.30 -15.84 12.29
CA LYS A 87 13.67 -16.32 12.07
C LYS A 87 13.72 -17.10 10.76
N LYS A 88 14.71 -16.79 9.93
CA LYS A 88 15.00 -17.57 8.72
C LYS A 88 16.52 -17.58 8.53
N ASN A 89 17.13 -18.75 8.60
CA ASN A 89 18.58 -18.92 8.62
C ASN A 89 19.20 -18.02 9.72
N ASP A 90 20.20 -17.20 9.38
CA ASP A 90 20.86 -16.25 10.28
C ASP A 90 20.12 -14.92 10.44
N SER A 91 19.01 -14.73 9.73
CA SER A 91 18.26 -13.47 9.71
C SER A 91 17.10 -13.50 10.71
N LYS A 92 16.87 -12.36 11.36
CA LYS A 92 15.76 -12.15 12.30
C LYS A 92 15.01 -10.89 11.96
N PHE A 93 13.67 -10.98 11.99
CA PHE A 93 12.78 -9.85 11.84
C PHE A 93 11.95 -9.72 13.10
N PHE A 94 12.07 -8.57 13.77
CA PHE A 94 11.43 -8.27 15.04
C PHE A 94 10.27 -7.29 14.82
N ILE A 95 9.09 -7.64 15.35
CA ILE A 95 7.92 -6.78 15.38
C ILE A 95 7.58 -6.59 16.85
N HIS A 96 7.73 -5.37 17.35
CA HIS A 96 7.37 -5.00 18.72
C HIS A 96 6.16 -4.07 18.72
N TYR A 97 5.30 -4.21 19.73
CA TYR A 97 4.16 -3.33 19.95
C TYR A 97 4.40 -2.36 21.12
N ASN A 98 5.42 -2.62 21.93
CA ASN A 98 5.82 -1.78 23.05
C ASN A 98 7.25 -1.27 22.88
N LEU A 99 7.45 0.03 23.17
CA LEU A 99 8.76 0.66 23.00
C LEU A 99 9.83 0.05 23.92
N ASN A 100 9.46 -0.27 25.17
CA ASN A 100 10.43 -0.85 26.11
C ASN A 100 10.93 -2.24 25.68
N SER A 101 10.03 -3.08 25.14
CA SER A 101 10.42 -4.39 24.61
C SER A 101 11.32 -4.26 23.39
N LEU A 102 11.05 -3.31 22.51
CA LEU A 102 11.90 -2.99 21.37
C LEU A 102 13.30 -2.55 21.80
N ILE A 103 13.38 -1.58 22.71
CA ILE A 103 14.68 -1.06 23.19
C ILE A 103 15.50 -2.18 23.83
N LYS A 104 14.87 -2.98 24.70
CA LYS A 104 15.51 -4.11 25.38
C LYS A 104 16.14 -5.10 24.41
N ASP A 105 15.46 -5.44 23.33
CA ASP A 105 15.96 -6.41 22.36
C ASP A 105 16.94 -5.76 21.35
N TYR A 106 16.71 -4.51 20.99
CA TYR A 106 17.62 -3.76 20.12
C TYR A 106 19.02 -3.57 20.75
N GLN A 107 19.06 -3.26 22.04
CA GLN A 107 20.34 -3.08 22.77
C GLN A 107 21.18 -4.37 22.85
N LYS A 108 20.57 -5.55 22.73
CA LYS A 108 21.29 -6.84 22.74
C LYS A 108 21.93 -7.20 21.40
N ILE A 109 21.60 -6.47 20.34
CA ILE A 109 21.98 -6.80 18.97
C ILE A 109 22.77 -5.66 18.36
N SER A 110 24.08 -5.82 18.25
CA SER A 110 25.01 -4.78 17.76
C SER A 110 24.75 -4.33 16.31
N ASN A 111 24.18 -5.20 15.46
CA ASN A 111 23.97 -4.96 14.03
C ASN A 111 22.46 -4.95 13.69
N GLY A 112 21.65 -4.29 14.52
CA GLY A 112 20.21 -4.13 14.29
C GLY A 112 19.91 -2.95 13.36
N HIS A 113 19.00 -3.17 12.41
CA HIS A 113 18.51 -2.13 11.51
C HIS A 113 17.08 -1.77 11.89
N LEU A 114 16.81 -0.47 12.07
CA LEU A 114 15.46 0.03 12.34
C LEU A 114 14.70 0.24 11.02
N LEU A 115 13.52 -0.33 10.90
CA LEU A 115 12.67 -0.26 9.70
C LEU A 115 11.35 0.47 10.02
N VAL A 116 11.09 1.57 9.31
CA VAL A 116 9.80 2.28 9.31
C VAL A 116 9.15 2.16 7.92
N GLY A 117 9.36 3.14 7.05
CA GLY A 117 8.88 3.13 5.66
C GLY A 117 9.76 2.33 4.70
N GLY A 118 11.00 2.07 5.09
CA GLY A 118 11.95 1.26 4.32
C GLY A 118 12.56 1.91 3.09
N THR A 119 12.31 3.19 2.83
CA THR A 119 12.75 3.89 1.61
C THR A 119 14.27 3.90 1.45
N ASP A 120 15.03 4.11 2.53
CA ASP A 120 16.50 4.06 2.51
C ASP A 120 17.02 2.64 2.72
N LEU A 121 16.46 1.93 3.69
CA LEU A 121 16.92 0.58 4.02
C LEU A 121 16.75 -0.40 2.85
N ALA A 122 15.68 -0.24 2.06
CA ALA A 122 15.48 -1.04 0.84
C ALA A 122 16.58 -0.81 -0.20
N LEU A 123 17.19 0.38 -0.27
CA LEU A 123 18.30 0.67 -1.19
C LEU A 123 19.59 -0.06 -0.78
N GLU A 124 19.81 -0.31 0.50
CA GLU A 124 20.94 -1.13 0.96
C GLU A 124 20.88 -2.54 0.35
N VAL A 125 19.67 -3.11 0.26
CA VAL A 125 19.45 -4.43 -0.35
C VAL A 125 19.45 -4.36 -1.87
N THR A 126 18.64 -3.48 -2.46
CA THR A 126 18.38 -3.49 -3.91
C THR A 126 19.53 -2.90 -4.74
N LYS A 127 20.20 -1.88 -4.23
CA LYS A 127 21.30 -1.20 -4.92
C LYS A 127 22.68 -1.65 -4.43
N LYS A 128 22.87 -1.75 -3.11
CA LYS A 128 24.16 -2.13 -2.53
C LYS A 128 24.32 -3.62 -2.28
N ARG A 129 23.27 -4.41 -2.51
CA ARG A 129 23.22 -5.88 -2.34
C ARG A 129 23.68 -6.36 -0.97
N LYS A 130 23.42 -5.55 0.05
CA LYS A 130 23.73 -5.91 1.43
C LYS A 130 22.72 -6.91 1.98
N ASP A 131 23.20 -7.85 2.80
CA ASP A 131 22.35 -8.74 3.56
C ASP A 131 22.07 -8.13 4.93
N LEU A 132 20.79 -7.82 5.21
CA LEU A 132 20.34 -7.22 6.46
C LEU A 132 19.83 -8.33 7.39
N LYS A 133 20.67 -8.75 8.33
CA LYS A 133 20.38 -9.92 9.17
C LYS A 133 19.38 -9.67 10.31
N ASN A 134 19.38 -8.48 10.90
CA ASN A 134 18.56 -8.16 12.05
C ASN A 134 17.75 -6.90 11.79
N ILE A 135 16.46 -7.03 11.57
CA ILE A 135 15.56 -5.92 11.24
C ILE A 135 14.52 -5.75 12.33
N PHE A 136 14.38 -4.54 12.87
CA PHE A 136 13.41 -4.15 13.88
C PHE A 136 12.36 -3.22 13.25
N TYR A 137 11.12 -3.70 13.14
CA TYR A 137 10.02 -2.94 12.56
C TYR A 137 9.38 -2.03 13.59
N LEU A 138 9.39 -0.72 13.32
CA LEU A 138 8.85 0.30 14.22
C LEU A 138 7.38 0.65 13.94
N GLY A 139 6.84 0.28 12.77
CA GLY A 139 5.49 0.69 12.36
C GLY A 139 4.35 0.17 13.24
N SER A 140 4.62 -0.81 14.11
CA SER A 140 3.65 -1.37 15.06
C SER A 140 3.80 -0.82 16.48
N VAL A 141 4.88 -0.09 16.78
CA VAL A 141 5.18 0.41 18.13
C VAL A 141 4.24 1.54 18.49
N SER A 142 3.60 1.43 19.67
CA SER A 142 2.85 2.55 20.26
C SER A 142 3.83 3.48 20.99
N TYR A 143 3.74 4.77 20.70
CA TYR A 143 4.55 5.83 21.33
C TYR A 143 3.77 6.58 22.44
N THR A 144 2.57 6.11 22.78
CA THR A 144 1.72 6.65 23.85
C THR A 144 1.77 5.79 25.09
#